data_3bae978746b3a210481e0e55b5be4a6f
#
_entry.id   3bae978746b3a210481e0e55b5be4a6f
#
_cell.length_a   1.000
_cell.length_b   1.000
_cell.length_c   1.000
_cell.angle_alpha   90.00
_cell.angle_beta   90.00
_cell.angle_gamma   90.00
#
_symmetry.space_group_name_H-M   'P 1'
#
loop_
_entity.id
_entity.type
_entity.pdbx_description
1 polymer ?
#
loop_
_entity_poly.entity_id
_entity_poly.type
_entity_poly.pdbx_seq_one_letter_code
_entity_poly.pdbx_strand_id
1 'polypeptide(L)'
;MNFDVVERLLDVPTPWIVHDVVMDTARRRVEVSIGEARKGWFGARRTIQRHDGHHKMWQHQSIGDLACFIRVDFARGSALPDMAWCGDIKSPFSRSLSQQVVSLMGEGVSLGSIASLLQLEPEVLWQFQHALDNGSLSHIATDDSPVPSQPDQAEADGIPSPAHPVWDKLLTGQHNIDSSNLAFQLLLSRLKRQYVKSRDTEIRRLKVQELRRYCERNRTSAQHEIGQIQEAAQ
;
A
#
# COMPACT_ATOMS: atom_id res chain seq x y z
N MET A 1 -19.24 1.05 28.56
CA MET A 1 -19.53 1.80 27.35
C MET A 1 -19.74 0.79 26.24
N ASN A 2 -20.75 0.94 25.41
CA ASN A 2 -21.01 -0.02 24.31
C ASN A 2 -20.40 0.55 23.02
N PHE A 3 -19.41 -0.15 22.46
CA PHE A 3 -18.71 0.27 21.24
C PHE A 3 -19.22 -0.44 19.99
N ASP A 4 -20.35 -1.14 20.06
CA ASP A 4 -20.88 -1.94 18.94
C ASP A 4 -21.07 -1.12 17.65
N VAL A 5 -21.37 0.17 17.78
CA VAL A 5 -21.50 1.06 16.62
C VAL A 5 -20.15 1.30 15.96
N VAL A 6 -19.10 1.50 16.76
CA VAL A 6 -17.73 1.72 16.25
C VAL A 6 -17.17 0.43 15.64
N GLU A 7 -17.42 -0.73 16.28
CA GLU A 7 -17.06 -2.06 15.75
C GLU A 7 -17.68 -2.28 14.36
N ARG A 8 -18.96 -1.93 14.19
CA ARG A 8 -19.65 -2.06 12.89
C ARG A 8 -19.15 -1.07 11.84
N LEU A 9 -18.86 0.18 12.24
CA LEU A 9 -18.34 1.19 11.32
C LEU A 9 -16.95 0.83 10.80
N LEU A 10 -16.12 0.19 11.61
CA LEU A 10 -14.77 -0.23 11.27
C LEU A 10 -14.72 -1.68 10.74
N ASP A 11 -15.86 -2.36 10.67
CA ASP A 11 -15.94 -3.79 10.30
C ASP A 11 -14.95 -4.65 11.10
N VAL A 12 -15.02 -4.54 12.44
CA VAL A 12 -14.16 -5.29 13.36
C VAL A 12 -14.78 -6.66 13.63
N PRO A 13 -14.24 -7.76 13.02
CA PRO A 13 -14.78 -9.09 13.20
C PRO A 13 -14.29 -9.73 14.49
N THR A 14 -15.04 -10.70 15.00
CA THR A 14 -14.54 -11.57 16.08
C THR A 14 -13.30 -12.34 15.62
N PRO A 15 -12.26 -12.53 16.46
CA PRO A 15 -12.23 -12.28 17.91
C PRO A 15 -11.86 -10.86 18.36
N TRP A 16 -11.71 -9.92 17.43
CA TRP A 16 -11.32 -8.53 17.72
C TRP A 16 -12.49 -7.73 18.30
N ILE A 17 -12.19 -6.81 19.22
CA ILE A 17 -13.18 -5.91 19.84
C ILE A 17 -12.59 -4.53 20.03
N VAL A 18 -13.43 -3.51 19.93
CA VAL A 18 -13.11 -2.16 20.36
C VAL A 18 -13.25 -2.11 21.89
N HIS A 19 -12.22 -1.70 22.56
CA HIS A 19 -12.22 -1.65 24.02
C HIS A 19 -12.08 -0.24 24.60
N ASP A 20 -11.61 0.69 23.79
CA ASP A 20 -11.50 2.09 24.17
C ASP A 20 -11.66 3.00 22.98
N VAL A 21 -12.28 4.16 23.19
CA VAL A 21 -12.42 5.23 22.19
C VAL A 21 -12.18 6.55 22.90
N VAL A 22 -11.12 7.23 22.50
CA VAL A 22 -10.73 8.54 23.04
C VAL A 22 -10.96 9.59 21.96
N MET A 23 -11.74 10.61 22.26
CA MET A 23 -12.01 11.73 21.36
C MET A 23 -11.33 12.99 21.90
N ASP A 24 -10.40 13.55 21.13
CA ASP A 24 -9.77 14.83 21.39
C ASP A 24 -10.31 15.87 20.38
N THR A 25 -11.31 16.58 20.81
CA THR A 25 -11.98 17.61 19.97
C THR A 25 -11.08 18.81 19.72
N ALA A 26 -10.17 19.13 20.63
CA ALA A 26 -9.22 20.25 20.46
C ALA A 26 -8.22 19.96 19.35
N ARG A 27 -7.79 18.70 19.23
CA ARG A 27 -6.89 18.24 18.15
C ARG A 27 -7.62 17.65 16.94
N ARG A 28 -8.94 17.66 16.96
CA ARG A 28 -9.80 17.04 15.93
C ARG A 28 -9.37 15.60 15.63
N ARG A 29 -9.22 14.81 16.67
CA ARG A 29 -8.71 13.44 16.59
C ARG A 29 -9.60 12.49 17.37
N VAL A 30 -9.80 11.30 16.81
CA VAL A 30 -10.38 10.14 17.51
C VAL A 30 -9.38 8.99 17.47
N GLU A 31 -9.17 8.37 18.60
CA GLU A 31 -8.32 7.19 18.75
C GLU A 31 -9.18 6.01 19.19
N VAL A 32 -9.14 4.94 18.39
CA VAL A 32 -9.90 3.70 18.62
C VAL A 32 -8.90 2.61 18.99
N SER A 33 -9.03 2.04 20.17
CA SER A 33 -8.19 0.94 20.62
C SER A 33 -8.89 -0.39 20.40
N ILE A 34 -8.23 -1.26 19.60
CA ILE A 34 -8.70 -2.59 19.23
C ILE A 34 -7.79 -3.65 19.87
N GLY A 35 -8.37 -4.69 20.43
CA GLY A 35 -7.65 -5.80 21.00
C GLY A 35 -8.36 -7.13 20.77
N GLU A 36 -7.65 -8.23 20.98
CA GLU A 36 -8.23 -9.56 20.88
C GLU A 36 -9.06 -9.88 22.13
N ALA A 37 -10.30 -10.35 21.91
CA ALA A 37 -11.18 -10.77 23.01
C ALA A 37 -10.67 -12.05 23.62
N ARG A 38 -10.49 -12.06 24.95
CA ARG A 38 -10.19 -13.28 25.69
C ARG A 38 -11.43 -14.15 25.76
N LYS A 39 -11.32 -15.43 25.36
CA LYS A 39 -12.37 -16.42 25.59
C LYS A 39 -12.56 -16.64 27.09
N GLY A 40 -13.57 -16.00 27.69
CA GLY A 40 -13.98 -16.28 29.07
C GLY A 40 -14.77 -17.58 29.15
N TRP A 41 -14.53 -18.38 30.18
CA TRP A 41 -15.21 -19.67 30.40
C TRP A 41 -16.72 -19.53 30.72
N PHE A 42 -17.14 -18.40 31.25
CA PHE A 42 -18.54 -18.15 31.61
C PHE A 42 -18.95 -16.76 31.18
N GLY A 43 -19.51 -16.58 30.03
CA GLY A 43 -20.39 -15.45 29.65
C GLY A 43 -20.08 -14.03 30.16
N ALA A 44 -18.96 -13.85 30.85
CA ALA A 44 -18.57 -12.64 31.50
C ALA A 44 -17.84 -11.70 30.55
N ARG A 45 -18.15 -10.43 30.67
CA ARG A 45 -17.55 -9.23 30.04
C ARG A 45 -16.39 -9.51 29.10
N ARG A 46 -16.51 -9.03 27.87
CA ARG A 46 -15.42 -9.00 26.87
C ARG A 46 -14.17 -8.37 27.51
N THR A 47 -13.27 -9.21 28.01
CA THR A 47 -11.95 -8.80 28.52
C THR A 47 -10.94 -8.94 27.41
N ILE A 48 -10.03 -8.00 27.33
CA ILE A 48 -8.98 -7.99 26.32
C ILE A 48 -7.84 -8.89 26.77
N GLN A 49 -7.23 -9.58 25.83
CA GLN A 49 -5.94 -10.20 26.08
C GLN A 49 -4.88 -9.08 26.07
N ARG A 50 -4.43 -8.67 27.27
CA ARG A 50 -3.31 -7.72 27.37
C ARG A 50 -2.04 -8.40 26.91
N HIS A 51 -1.41 -7.81 25.93
CA HIS A 51 -0.08 -8.19 25.46
C HIS A 51 0.94 -7.22 26.04
N ASP A 52 2.03 -7.74 26.65
CA ASP A 52 3.06 -6.91 27.25
C ASP A 52 3.82 -6.11 26.20
N GLY A 53 3.35 -4.90 25.92
CA GLY A 53 4.18 -3.81 25.47
C GLY A 53 4.31 -3.55 23.97
N HIS A 54 3.69 -4.31 23.08
CA HIS A 54 3.72 -3.95 21.66
C HIS A 54 2.35 -3.44 21.20
N HIS A 55 2.33 -2.18 20.83
CA HIS A 55 1.20 -1.57 20.15
C HIS A 55 1.69 -0.86 18.90
N LYS A 56 0.84 -0.81 17.92
CA LYS A 56 1.04 0.01 16.72
C LYS A 56 -0.21 0.85 16.49
N MET A 57 0.01 2.03 15.98
CA MET A 57 -1.04 2.97 15.64
C MET A 57 -0.95 3.33 14.17
N TRP A 58 -2.08 3.30 13.50
CA TRP A 58 -2.23 3.70 12.10
C TRP A 58 -3.28 4.79 11.98
N GLN A 59 -3.03 5.77 11.12
CA GLN A 59 -4.09 6.66 10.70
C GLN A 59 -5.04 5.89 9.77
N HIS A 60 -6.33 6.03 10.02
CA HIS A 60 -7.42 5.46 9.24
C HIS A 60 -8.21 6.57 8.55
N GLN A 61 -9.22 6.22 7.76
CA GLN A 61 -10.12 7.18 7.14
C GLN A 61 -10.77 8.06 8.21
N SER A 62 -10.85 9.38 7.94
CA SER A 62 -11.43 10.34 8.87
C SER A 62 -12.91 10.05 9.10
N ILE A 63 -13.37 10.28 10.32
CA ILE A 63 -14.78 10.17 10.71
C ILE A 63 -15.33 11.59 10.83
N GLY A 64 -16.06 12.04 9.83
CA GLY A 64 -16.46 13.44 9.71
C GLY A 64 -15.25 14.34 9.56
N ASP A 65 -15.07 15.27 10.49
CA ASP A 65 -13.95 16.21 10.54
C ASP A 65 -12.83 15.79 11.51
N LEU A 66 -12.91 14.57 12.07
CA LEU A 66 -11.93 14.03 13.00
C LEU A 66 -11.00 13.06 12.31
N ALA A 67 -9.70 13.28 12.41
CA ALA A 67 -8.70 12.30 11.99
C ALA A 67 -8.80 11.05 12.88
N CYS A 68 -9.04 9.89 12.26
CA CYS A 68 -9.20 8.63 12.99
C CYS A 68 -7.86 7.89 13.07
N PHE A 69 -7.52 7.44 14.26
CA PHE A 69 -6.35 6.60 14.52
C PHE A 69 -6.79 5.29 15.16
N ILE A 70 -6.26 4.20 14.64
CA ILE A 70 -6.52 2.86 15.18
C ILE A 70 -5.27 2.36 15.85
N ARG A 71 -5.39 2.08 17.14
CA ARG A 71 -4.35 1.47 17.95
C ARG A 71 -4.66 0.00 18.17
N VAL A 72 -3.70 -0.86 17.89
CA VAL A 72 -3.83 -2.30 18.10
C VAL A 72 -2.74 -2.77 19.05
N ASP A 73 -3.14 -3.48 20.09
CA ASP A 73 -2.22 -4.16 21.00
C ASP A 73 -2.08 -5.62 20.53
N PHE A 74 -0.84 -6.08 20.35
CA PHE A 74 -0.55 -7.43 19.85
C PHE A 74 0.67 -8.05 20.54
N ALA A 75 0.74 -9.39 20.56
CA ALA A 75 1.87 -10.10 21.13
C ALA A 75 3.12 -9.95 20.24
N ARG A 76 4.28 -9.91 20.85
CA ARG A 76 5.56 -9.86 20.14
C ARG A 76 5.71 -11.08 19.22
N GLY A 77 5.89 -10.86 17.93
CA GLY A 77 6.06 -11.93 16.93
C GLY A 77 4.76 -12.55 16.43
N SER A 78 3.58 -12.10 16.89
CA SER A 78 2.33 -12.50 16.29
C SER A 78 2.12 -11.79 14.94
N ALA A 79 1.51 -12.48 13.99
CA ALA A 79 1.08 -11.86 12.74
C ALA A 79 -0.04 -10.85 13.02
N LEU A 80 0.06 -9.68 12.40
CA LEU A 80 -1.04 -8.72 12.43
C LEU A 80 -2.23 -9.27 11.62
N PRO A 81 -3.46 -8.95 12.05
CA PRO A 81 -4.65 -9.40 11.31
C PRO A 81 -4.71 -8.75 9.94
N ASP A 82 -5.13 -9.54 8.94
CA ASP A 82 -5.34 -9.06 7.58
C ASP A 82 -6.71 -8.39 7.44
N MET A 83 -6.83 -7.19 8.03
CA MET A 83 -8.07 -6.43 8.12
C MET A 83 -7.89 -5.01 7.55
N ALA A 84 -8.96 -4.45 7.01
CA ALA A 84 -8.97 -3.12 6.40
C ALA A 84 -8.51 -2.00 7.35
N TRP A 85 -8.87 -2.12 8.64
CA TRP A 85 -8.51 -1.18 9.69
C TRP A 85 -7.08 -1.38 10.23
N CYS A 86 -6.44 -2.51 9.97
CA CYS A 86 -5.05 -2.78 10.34
C CYS A 86 -4.11 -2.36 9.21
N GLY A 87 -2.89 -1.99 9.51
CA GLY A 87 -1.87 -1.63 8.55
C GLY A 87 -0.63 -2.50 8.66
N ASP A 88 0.31 -2.30 7.76
CA ASP A 88 1.65 -2.88 7.87
C ASP A 88 2.42 -2.23 9.03
N ILE A 89 3.36 -2.97 9.63
CA ILE A 89 4.21 -2.44 10.73
C ILE A 89 5.01 -1.21 10.28
N LYS A 90 5.41 -1.17 9.02
CA LYS A 90 6.19 -0.06 8.45
C LYS A 90 5.31 1.07 7.88
N SER A 91 4.01 0.84 7.71
CA SER A 91 3.08 1.84 7.21
C SER A 91 2.61 2.78 8.32
N PRO A 92 2.45 4.09 8.05
CA PRO A 92 1.75 5.01 8.95
C PRO A 92 0.23 4.89 8.84
N PHE A 93 -0.27 4.26 7.79
CA PHE A 93 -1.69 4.18 7.45
C PHE A 93 -2.23 2.76 7.59
N SER A 94 -3.53 2.65 7.90
CA SER A 94 -4.26 1.40 7.78
C SER A 94 -4.29 0.93 6.31
N ARG A 95 -4.59 -0.34 6.08
CA ARG A 95 -4.64 -0.91 4.73
C ARG A 95 -5.65 -0.18 3.85
N SER A 96 -6.86 0.05 4.36
CA SER A 96 -7.91 0.77 3.63
C SER A 96 -7.46 2.17 3.20
N LEU A 97 -6.86 2.95 4.12
CA LEU A 97 -6.36 4.28 3.79
C LEU A 97 -5.15 4.23 2.85
N SER A 98 -4.25 3.27 3.03
CA SER A 98 -3.12 3.05 2.13
C SER A 98 -3.57 2.74 0.70
N GLN A 99 -4.56 1.87 0.54
CA GLN A 99 -5.13 1.55 -0.77
C GLN A 99 -5.77 2.77 -1.43
N GLN A 100 -6.52 3.56 -0.67
CA GLN A 100 -7.13 4.79 -1.17
C GLN A 100 -6.08 5.82 -1.61
N VAL A 101 -5.02 6.02 -0.81
CA VAL A 101 -3.90 6.90 -1.17
C VAL A 101 -3.22 6.42 -2.45
N VAL A 102 -2.92 5.12 -2.55
CA VAL A 102 -2.28 4.52 -3.74
C VAL A 102 -3.17 4.67 -4.98
N SER A 103 -4.48 4.46 -4.84
CA SER A 103 -5.43 4.66 -5.94
C SER A 103 -5.41 6.10 -6.45
N LEU A 104 -5.51 7.09 -5.56
CA LEU A 104 -5.48 8.50 -5.94
C LEU A 104 -4.14 8.91 -6.58
N MET A 105 -3.02 8.38 -6.07
CA MET A 105 -1.71 8.56 -6.71
C MET A 105 -1.67 7.94 -8.11
N GLY A 106 -2.27 6.77 -8.29
CA GLY A 106 -2.40 6.09 -9.59
C GLY A 106 -3.20 6.90 -10.60
N GLU A 107 -4.27 7.55 -10.15
CA GLU A 107 -5.09 8.47 -10.96
C GLU A 107 -4.38 9.80 -11.29
N GLY A 108 -3.20 10.02 -10.72
CA GLY A 108 -2.39 11.23 -10.97
C GLY A 108 -2.78 12.44 -10.13
N VAL A 109 -3.54 12.25 -9.05
CA VAL A 109 -3.86 13.30 -8.09
C VAL A 109 -2.57 13.74 -7.38
N SER A 110 -2.36 15.04 -7.23
CA SER A 110 -1.16 15.56 -6.57
C SER A 110 -1.13 15.22 -5.09
N LEU A 111 0.08 15.01 -4.50
CA LEU A 111 0.21 14.73 -3.07
C LEU A 111 -0.44 15.81 -2.20
N GLY A 112 -0.30 17.09 -2.56
CA GLY A 112 -0.94 18.19 -1.83
C GLY A 112 -2.45 18.10 -1.86
N SER A 113 -3.05 17.70 -3.00
CA SER A 113 -4.49 17.47 -3.12
C SER A 113 -4.94 16.27 -2.30
N ILE A 114 -4.17 15.15 -2.32
CA ILE A 114 -4.45 13.96 -1.52
C ILE A 114 -4.38 14.29 -0.02
N ALA A 115 -3.34 15.01 0.42
CA ALA A 115 -3.18 15.44 1.81
C ALA A 115 -4.38 16.26 2.28
N SER A 116 -4.82 17.22 1.47
CA SER A 116 -5.99 18.05 1.77
C SER A 116 -7.29 17.25 1.79
N LEU A 117 -7.50 16.39 0.79
CA LEU A 117 -8.74 15.60 0.63
C LEU A 117 -8.93 14.60 1.77
N LEU A 118 -7.86 13.92 2.15
CA LEU A 118 -7.89 12.85 3.15
C LEU A 118 -7.48 13.34 4.56
N GLN A 119 -7.24 14.63 4.73
CA GLN A 119 -6.80 15.24 5.99
C GLN A 119 -5.53 14.60 6.55
N LEU A 120 -4.55 14.36 5.66
CA LEU A 120 -3.27 13.77 6.00
C LEU A 120 -2.20 14.84 6.16
N GLU A 121 -1.24 14.59 7.04
CA GLU A 121 -0.04 15.42 7.11
C GLU A 121 0.81 15.22 5.84
N PRO A 122 1.16 16.30 5.11
CA PRO A 122 1.92 16.20 3.86
C PRO A 122 3.25 15.47 4.01
N GLU A 123 3.92 15.63 5.15
CA GLU A 123 5.20 14.99 5.44
C GLU A 123 5.04 13.47 5.59
N VAL A 124 3.99 13.02 6.31
CA VAL A 124 3.70 11.59 6.48
C VAL A 124 3.34 10.95 5.14
N LEU A 125 2.57 11.67 4.31
CA LEU A 125 2.20 11.21 2.97
C LEU A 125 3.42 11.12 2.05
N TRP A 126 4.35 12.05 2.13
CA TRP A 126 5.59 12.02 1.37
C TRP A 126 6.48 10.84 1.80
N GLN A 127 6.64 10.61 3.11
CA GLN A 127 7.37 9.45 3.64
C GLN A 127 6.75 8.13 3.18
N PHE A 128 5.42 8.04 3.17
CA PHE A 128 4.69 6.88 2.67
C PHE A 128 4.95 6.64 1.19
N GLN A 129 4.88 7.68 0.34
CA GLN A 129 5.22 7.57 -1.07
C GLN A 129 6.67 7.09 -1.26
N HIS A 130 7.62 7.67 -0.54
CA HIS A 130 9.02 7.28 -0.62
C HIS A 130 9.24 5.81 -0.21
N ALA A 131 8.51 5.35 0.81
CA ALA A 131 8.54 3.95 1.24
C ALA A 131 7.94 3.00 0.19
N LEU A 132 6.89 3.43 -0.54
CA LEU A 132 6.33 2.69 -1.68
C LEU A 132 7.33 2.61 -2.84
N ASP A 133 7.93 3.75 -3.21
CA ASP A 133 8.89 3.83 -4.31
C ASP A 133 10.12 2.96 -4.06
N ASN A 134 10.55 2.84 -2.80
CA ASN A 134 11.67 1.98 -2.39
C ASN A 134 11.28 0.51 -2.15
N GLY A 135 10.03 0.13 -2.39
CA GLY A 135 9.54 -1.24 -2.19
C GLY A 135 9.51 -1.71 -0.73
N SER A 136 9.62 -0.78 0.23
CA SER A 136 9.60 -1.10 1.67
C SER A 136 8.20 -1.47 2.18
N LEU A 137 7.15 -1.17 1.40
CA LEU A 137 5.73 -1.42 1.68
C LEU A 137 5.11 -2.35 0.61
N SER A 138 5.81 -3.41 0.26
CA SER A 138 5.42 -4.32 -0.83
C SER A 138 4.14 -5.13 -0.59
N HIS A 139 3.54 -5.10 0.60
CA HIS A 139 2.32 -5.84 0.94
C HIS A 139 1.00 -5.07 0.75
N ILE A 140 1.02 -3.86 0.21
CA ILE A 140 -0.22 -3.07 0.00
C ILE A 140 -0.88 -3.39 -1.35
N ALA A 141 -0.17 -4.03 -2.26
CA ALA A 141 -0.71 -4.50 -3.52
C ALA A 141 -1.07 -5.98 -3.40
N THR A 142 -2.38 -6.25 -3.30
CA THR A 142 -3.04 -7.55 -3.58
C THR A 142 -2.23 -8.81 -3.33
N ASP A 143 -2.74 -9.58 -2.35
CA ASP A 143 -2.67 -11.04 -2.23
C ASP A 143 -1.58 -11.80 -3.01
N ASP A 144 -0.89 -12.61 -2.19
CA ASP A 144 -0.15 -13.82 -2.50
C ASP A 144 1.37 -13.76 -2.71
N SER A 145 2.02 -14.39 -1.73
CA SER A 145 3.31 -15.10 -1.69
C SER A 145 4.62 -14.34 -1.51
N PRO A 146 5.44 -14.82 -0.56
CA PRO A 146 6.74 -14.23 -0.26
C PRO A 146 7.81 -14.73 -1.25
N VAL A 147 8.52 -13.81 -1.90
CA VAL A 147 9.73 -14.14 -2.63
C VAL A 147 10.93 -13.44 -2.00
N PRO A 148 11.96 -14.16 -1.58
CA PRO A 148 13.17 -13.60 -1.02
C PRO A 148 13.99 -12.85 -2.09
N SER A 149 14.50 -11.69 -1.69
CA SER A 149 15.42 -10.90 -2.49
C SER A 149 16.74 -11.67 -2.71
N GLN A 150 17.02 -12.06 -3.94
CA GLN A 150 18.37 -12.41 -4.39
C GLN A 150 18.78 -11.47 -5.51
N PRO A 151 20.03 -10.96 -5.50
CA PRO A 151 20.59 -10.25 -6.63
C PRO A 151 21.06 -11.27 -7.70
N ASP A 152 20.94 -10.87 -8.96
CA ASP A 152 21.47 -11.52 -10.15
C ASP A 152 20.91 -12.88 -10.56
N GLN A 153 19.70 -12.85 -11.17
CA GLN A 153 19.34 -13.85 -12.18
C GLN A 153 18.70 -13.14 -13.37
N ALA A 154 19.53 -12.60 -14.25
CA ALA A 154 19.10 -11.67 -15.30
C ALA A 154 18.66 -12.33 -16.62
N GLU A 155 18.63 -13.67 -16.75
CA GLU A 155 18.39 -14.30 -18.06
C GLU A 155 17.42 -15.50 -18.09
N ALA A 156 16.85 -15.94 -16.97
CA ALA A 156 15.98 -17.13 -16.97
C ALA A 156 14.48 -16.82 -17.24
N ASP A 157 14.08 -15.57 -17.34
CA ASP A 157 12.68 -15.18 -17.13
C ASP A 157 11.97 -14.52 -18.34
N GLY A 158 12.65 -14.38 -19.47
CA GLY A 158 12.06 -13.82 -20.70
C GLY A 158 11.79 -12.30 -20.68
N ILE A 159 11.90 -11.62 -19.54
CA ILE A 159 11.77 -10.16 -19.48
C ILE A 159 13.12 -9.51 -19.80
N PRO A 160 13.21 -8.59 -20.78
CA PRO A 160 14.47 -7.99 -21.19
C PRO A 160 15.24 -7.35 -20.02
N SER A 161 16.57 -7.37 -20.10
CA SER A 161 17.41 -6.73 -19.07
C SER A 161 17.12 -5.23 -18.93
N PRO A 162 17.35 -4.58 -17.79
CA PRO A 162 17.08 -3.16 -17.62
C PRO A 162 17.84 -2.24 -18.58
N ALA A 163 18.95 -2.73 -19.15
CA ALA A 163 19.76 -1.99 -20.14
C ALA A 163 19.27 -2.17 -21.57
N HIS A 164 18.25 -3.00 -21.81
CA HIS A 164 17.77 -3.29 -23.16
C HIS A 164 17.06 -2.08 -23.76
N PRO A 165 17.34 -1.71 -25.04
CA PRO A 165 16.80 -0.50 -25.68
C PRO A 165 15.29 -0.52 -25.88
N VAL A 166 14.61 -1.66 -25.74
CA VAL A 166 13.15 -1.77 -25.81
C VAL A 166 12.46 -0.87 -24.77
N TRP A 167 13.05 -0.74 -23.59
CA TRP A 167 12.50 0.10 -22.52
C TRP A 167 12.50 1.58 -22.87
N ASP A 168 13.58 2.04 -23.52
CA ASP A 168 13.67 3.41 -24.01
C ASP A 168 12.62 3.69 -25.08
N LYS A 169 12.48 2.78 -26.06
CA LYS A 169 11.47 2.89 -27.12
C LYS A 169 10.05 2.93 -26.53
N LEU A 170 9.79 2.12 -25.52
CA LEU A 170 8.50 2.06 -24.86
C LEU A 170 8.21 3.33 -24.06
N LEU A 171 9.15 3.81 -23.26
CA LEU A 171 8.98 4.97 -22.39
C LEU A 171 9.05 6.31 -23.14
N THR A 172 9.69 6.36 -24.30
CA THR A 172 9.64 7.53 -25.20
C THR A 172 8.39 7.57 -26.08
N GLY A 173 7.60 6.48 -26.10
CA GLY A 173 6.40 6.38 -26.94
C GLY A 173 6.67 5.99 -28.38
N GLN A 174 7.90 5.63 -28.74
CA GLN A 174 8.26 5.11 -30.06
C GLN A 174 7.66 3.72 -30.31
N HIS A 175 7.41 2.98 -29.23
CA HIS A 175 6.72 1.70 -29.27
C HIS A 175 5.47 1.78 -28.39
N ASN A 176 4.33 1.34 -28.93
CA ASN A 176 3.08 1.28 -28.19
C ASN A 176 2.73 -0.18 -27.92
N ILE A 177 2.31 -0.46 -26.69
CA ILE A 177 1.78 -1.76 -26.27
C ILE A 177 0.27 -1.64 -26.22
N ASP A 178 -0.42 -2.58 -26.84
CA ASP A 178 -1.85 -2.73 -26.67
C ASP A 178 -2.10 -3.50 -25.38
N SER A 179 -2.78 -2.87 -24.44
CA SER A 179 -3.02 -3.43 -23.10
C SER A 179 -4.47 -3.25 -22.72
N SER A 180 -5.07 -4.35 -22.28
CA SER A 180 -6.38 -4.33 -21.61
C SER A 180 -6.24 -4.14 -20.09
N ASN A 181 -5.02 -4.23 -19.56
CA ASN A 181 -4.73 -4.07 -18.14
C ASN A 181 -4.63 -2.59 -17.77
N LEU A 182 -5.69 -2.08 -17.14
CA LEU A 182 -5.79 -0.67 -16.75
C LEU A 182 -4.64 -0.23 -15.82
N ALA A 183 -4.23 -1.08 -14.89
CA ALA A 183 -3.14 -0.78 -13.97
C ALA A 183 -1.80 -0.62 -14.70
N PHE A 184 -1.53 -1.49 -15.70
CA PHE A 184 -0.37 -1.37 -16.58
C PHE A 184 -0.41 -0.09 -17.40
N GLN A 185 -1.57 0.24 -18.01
CA GLN A 185 -1.75 1.46 -18.80
C GLN A 185 -1.49 2.72 -17.96
N LEU A 186 -2.03 2.78 -16.75
CA LEU A 186 -1.84 3.92 -15.82
C LEU A 186 -0.37 4.06 -15.42
N LEU A 187 0.28 2.95 -15.03
CA LEU A 187 1.70 2.95 -14.71
C LEU A 187 2.53 3.42 -15.89
N LEU A 188 2.32 2.83 -17.07
CA LEU A 188 3.05 3.16 -18.28
C LEU A 188 2.88 4.64 -18.67
N SER A 189 1.65 5.16 -18.59
CA SER A 189 1.35 6.57 -18.87
C SER A 189 2.05 7.52 -17.90
N ARG A 190 2.10 7.16 -16.61
CA ARG A 190 2.82 7.91 -15.58
C ARG A 190 4.32 7.90 -15.86
N LEU A 191 4.87 6.72 -16.13
CA LEU A 191 6.30 6.56 -16.36
C LEU A 191 6.74 7.26 -17.65
N LYS A 192 5.97 7.18 -18.75
CA LYS A 192 6.23 7.91 -19.99
C LYS A 192 6.37 9.41 -19.74
N ARG A 193 5.42 10.02 -19.02
CA ARG A 193 5.46 11.46 -18.69
C ARG A 193 6.70 11.85 -17.87
N GLN A 194 7.06 11.03 -16.88
CA GLN A 194 8.23 11.28 -16.04
C GLN A 194 9.54 11.07 -16.80
N TYR A 195 9.61 10.04 -17.63
CA TYR A 195 10.77 9.69 -18.45
C TYR A 195 11.14 10.77 -19.44
N VAL A 196 10.15 11.26 -20.22
CA VAL A 196 10.34 12.33 -21.20
C VAL A 196 10.74 13.66 -20.53
N LYS A 197 10.17 13.93 -19.35
CA LYS A 197 10.47 15.16 -18.61
C LYS A 197 11.86 15.14 -17.95
N SER A 198 12.40 13.98 -17.64
CA SER A 198 13.71 13.84 -16.99
C SER A 198 14.84 13.83 -18.04
N ARG A 199 15.87 14.66 -17.80
CA ARG A 199 17.14 14.63 -18.57
C ARG A 199 18.21 13.81 -17.87
N ASP A 200 17.96 13.38 -16.65
CA ASP A 200 18.91 12.62 -15.82
C ASP A 200 18.85 11.14 -16.18
N THR A 201 19.99 10.57 -16.53
CA THR A 201 20.16 9.17 -16.92
C THR A 201 19.84 8.21 -15.77
N GLU A 202 20.20 8.58 -14.53
CA GLU A 202 19.92 7.76 -13.36
C GLU A 202 18.42 7.68 -13.08
N ILE A 203 17.71 8.82 -13.19
CA ILE A 203 16.25 8.85 -13.04
C ILE A 203 15.59 8.00 -14.13
N ARG A 204 16.06 8.08 -15.37
CA ARG A 204 15.54 7.25 -16.48
C ARG A 204 15.74 5.76 -16.19
N ARG A 205 16.92 5.37 -15.71
CA ARG A 205 17.22 3.99 -15.33
C ARG A 205 16.29 3.49 -14.21
N LEU A 206 16.02 4.31 -13.21
CA LEU A 206 15.06 3.99 -12.15
C LEU A 206 13.66 3.75 -12.69
N LYS A 207 13.20 4.54 -13.68
CA LYS A 207 11.87 4.34 -14.32
C LYS A 207 11.78 3.05 -15.13
N VAL A 208 12.84 2.66 -15.81
CA VAL A 208 12.95 1.35 -16.46
C VAL A 208 12.85 0.22 -15.42
N GLN A 209 13.60 0.34 -14.33
CA GLN A 209 13.54 -0.66 -13.25
C GLN A 209 12.15 -0.76 -12.60
N GLU A 210 11.45 0.37 -12.43
CA GLU A 210 10.08 0.41 -11.89
C GLU A 210 9.12 -0.36 -12.80
N LEU A 211 9.17 -0.13 -14.11
CA LEU A 211 8.32 -0.85 -15.08
C LEU A 211 8.65 -2.33 -15.14
N ARG A 212 9.94 -2.68 -15.18
CA ARG A 212 10.38 -4.07 -15.19
C ARG A 212 9.92 -4.84 -13.94
N ARG A 213 10.08 -4.25 -12.74
CA ARG A 213 9.60 -4.83 -11.48
C ARG A 213 8.08 -5.04 -11.48
N TYR A 214 7.34 -4.13 -12.09
CA TYR A 214 5.90 -4.33 -12.25
C TYR A 214 5.60 -5.56 -13.11
N CYS A 215 6.27 -5.73 -14.26
CA CYS A 215 6.14 -6.90 -15.12
C CYS A 215 6.52 -8.19 -14.38
N GLU A 216 7.59 -8.17 -13.59
CA GLU A 216 8.04 -9.32 -12.80
C GLU A 216 7.01 -9.75 -11.75
N ARG A 217 6.41 -8.78 -11.04
CA ARG A 217 5.42 -9.03 -9.99
C ARG A 217 4.06 -9.45 -10.53
N ASN A 218 3.69 -8.94 -11.69
CA ASN A 218 2.35 -9.14 -12.26
C ASN A 218 2.36 -10.03 -13.49
N ARG A 219 3.24 -11.04 -13.55
CA ARG A 219 3.44 -11.93 -14.71
C ARG A 219 2.13 -12.50 -15.23
N THR A 220 1.29 -13.00 -14.36
CA THR A 220 0.04 -13.65 -14.73
C THR A 220 -0.97 -12.63 -15.31
N SER A 221 -1.09 -11.47 -14.68
CA SER A 221 -2.06 -10.44 -15.10
C SER A 221 -1.57 -9.54 -16.22
N ALA A 222 -0.26 -9.47 -16.46
CA ALA A 222 0.38 -8.69 -17.51
C ALA A 222 1.08 -9.58 -18.57
N GLN A 223 0.65 -10.83 -18.72
CA GLN A 223 1.28 -11.81 -19.62
C GLN A 223 1.23 -11.34 -21.08
N HIS A 224 0.12 -10.74 -21.50
CA HIS A 224 -0.05 -10.21 -22.85
C HIS A 224 0.92 -9.05 -23.12
N GLU A 225 1.03 -8.11 -22.22
CA GLU A 225 1.93 -6.96 -22.30
C GLU A 225 3.40 -7.39 -22.29
N ILE A 226 3.75 -8.35 -21.42
CA ILE A 226 5.10 -8.93 -21.36
C ILE A 226 5.46 -9.60 -22.70
N GLY A 227 4.54 -10.34 -23.30
CA GLY A 227 4.73 -10.95 -24.63
C GLY A 227 5.05 -9.90 -25.69
N GLN A 228 4.32 -8.80 -25.76
CA GLN A 228 4.60 -7.71 -26.68
C GLN A 228 5.96 -7.03 -26.44
N ILE A 229 6.37 -6.89 -25.17
CA ILE A 229 7.70 -6.36 -24.82
C ILE A 229 8.80 -7.31 -25.29
N GLN A 230 8.60 -8.62 -25.16
CA GLN A 230 9.53 -9.65 -25.61
C GLN A 230 9.67 -9.66 -27.14
N GLU A 231 8.55 -9.58 -27.86
CA GLU A 231 8.54 -9.48 -29.33
C GLU A 231 9.27 -8.23 -29.83
N ALA A 232 9.07 -7.09 -29.15
CA ALA A 232 9.73 -5.83 -29.48
C ALA A 232 11.24 -5.82 -29.11
N ALA A 233 11.69 -6.77 -28.31
CA ALA A 233 13.07 -6.91 -27.90
C ALA A 233 13.91 -7.84 -28.84
N GLN A 234 13.22 -8.56 -29.73
CA GLN A 234 13.87 -9.41 -30.75
C GLN A 234 14.27 -8.58 -31.95
#